data_803bd427be50bc34bc60b30a668c70e6
#
_entry.id   803bd427be50bc34bc60b30a668c70e6
#
_cell.length_a   1.000
_cell.length_b   1.000
_cell.length_c   1.000
_cell.angle_alpha   90.00
_cell.angle_beta   90.00
_cell.angle_gamma   90.00
#
_symmetry.space_group_name_H-M   'P 1'
#
loop_
_entity.id
_entity.type
_entity.pdbx_description
1 polymer ?
#
loop_
_entity_poly.entity_id
_entity_poly.type
_entity_poly.pdbx_seq_one_letter_code
_entity_poly.pdbx_strand_id
1 'polypeptide(L)'
;MDSIIFQGNVIGMLMYIIPALMLFLFVINGLEKRLVERKLYLACGIGVVLGTIAQALIFISGSHMYDVRTGYASMILVIPFILMMFMFAGVNLKTFKEEPAAPYYSAGYGLFFGGSVEFWSLLMTEDIYHDISGGDMFLITFFGLSTVLFLGGAGMWISYGIMHENGIRVTGRLAFLYVFLQYLYASGLEHVHYGAHNLYLILACLIAFLVVSGALFHQGYLRLPKIAKND
;
A
#
# COMPACT_ATOMS: atom_id res chain seq x y z
N MET A 1 5.25 -23.51 -17.77
CA MET A 1 4.29 -22.45 -17.41
C MET A 1 3.90 -22.54 -15.92
N ASP A 2 3.49 -23.70 -15.44
CA ASP A 2 3.04 -23.88 -14.04
C ASP A 2 4.09 -23.63 -12.96
N SER A 3 5.38 -23.90 -13.23
CA SER A 3 6.47 -23.68 -12.27
C SER A 3 6.81 -22.20 -12.07
N ILE A 4 6.67 -21.36 -13.10
CA ILE A 4 6.95 -19.92 -13.05
C ILE A 4 5.84 -19.21 -12.26
N ILE A 5 4.58 -19.52 -12.53
CA ILE A 5 3.42 -18.97 -11.81
C ILE A 5 3.49 -19.37 -10.33
N PHE A 6 3.91 -20.59 -10.04
CA PHE A 6 4.07 -21.04 -8.65
C PHE A 6 5.18 -20.26 -7.92
N GLN A 7 6.31 -20.00 -8.59
CA GLN A 7 7.42 -19.23 -8.00
C GLN A 7 7.01 -17.77 -7.73
N GLY A 8 6.35 -17.10 -8.67
CA GLY A 8 5.86 -15.74 -8.50
C GLY A 8 4.86 -15.60 -7.35
N ASN A 9 3.92 -16.53 -7.22
CA ASN A 9 2.98 -16.56 -6.11
C ASN A 9 3.69 -16.68 -4.74
N VAL A 10 4.68 -17.58 -4.62
CA VAL A 10 5.44 -17.75 -3.38
C VAL A 10 6.26 -16.51 -3.06
N ILE A 11 6.95 -15.94 -4.05
CA ILE A 11 7.75 -14.73 -3.88
C ILE A 11 6.86 -13.55 -3.45
N GLY A 12 5.75 -13.31 -4.15
CA GLY A 12 4.83 -12.22 -3.82
C GLY A 12 4.23 -12.34 -2.42
N MET A 13 3.88 -13.56 -1.99
CA MET A 13 3.44 -13.80 -0.60
C MET A 13 4.53 -13.47 0.41
N LEU A 14 5.76 -13.95 0.19
CA LEU A 14 6.89 -13.70 1.07
C LEU A 14 7.25 -12.21 1.15
N MET A 15 7.16 -11.50 0.02
CA MET A 15 7.62 -10.11 -0.09
C MET A 15 6.60 -9.09 0.43
N TYR A 16 5.29 -9.35 0.34
CA TYR A 16 4.27 -8.35 0.64
C TYR A 16 3.26 -8.78 1.69
N ILE A 17 2.73 -9.99 1.61
CA ILE A 17 1.69 -10.45 2.54
C ILE A 17 2.28 -10.78 3.91
N ILE A 18 3.43 -11.46 3.96
CA ILE A 18 4.07 -11.77 5.24
C ILE A 18 4.56 -10.51 5.96
N PRO A 19 5.27 -9.55 5.32
CA PRO A 19 5.60 -8.29 5.97
C PRO A 19 4.38 -7.48 6.42
N ALA A 20 3.30 -7.45 5.64
CA ALA A 20 2.05 -6.83 6.06
C ALA A 20 1.49 -7.46 7.34
N LEU A 21 1.51 -8.80 7.42
CA LEU A 21 1.09 -9.53 8.61
C LEU A 21 2.00 -9.24 9.82
N MET A 22 3.32 -9.23 9.62
CA MET A 22 4.29 -8.94 10.70
C MET A 22 4.13 -7.53 11.24
N LEU A 23 3.97 -6.55 10.35
CA LEU A 23 3.70 -5.15 10.75
C LEU A 23 2.38 -5.04 11.48
N PHE A 24 1.37 -5.76 11.04
CA PHE A 24 0.07 -5.77 11.68
C PHE A 24 0.14 -6.38 13.09
N LEU A 25 0.80 -7.52 13.25
CA LEU A 25 1.03 -8.13 14.56
C LEU A 25 1.82 -7.19 15.49
N PHE A 26 2.79 -6.45 14.94
CA PHE A 26 3.49 -5.41 15.70
C PHE A 26 2.55 -4.31 16.19
N VAL A 27 1.63 -3.83 15.34
CA VAL A 27 0.66 -2.77 15.69
C VAL A 27 -0.30 -3.21 16.79
N ILE A 28 -0.75 -4.48 16.79
CA ILE A 28 -1.71 -4.99 17.75
C ILE A 28 -1.05 -5.65 18.98
N ASN A 29 0.27 -5.73 19.02
CA ASN A 29 0.99 -6.41 20.09
C ASN A 29 0.59 -5.89 21.48
N GLY A 30 0.20 -6.80 22.35
CA GLY A 30 -0.27 -6.50 23.72
C GLY A 30 -1.69 -5.97 23.81
N LEU A 31 -2.43 -5.91 22.68
CA LEU A 31 -3.82 -5.45 22.61
C LEU A 31 -4.82 -6.53 22.20
N GLU A 32 -4.35 -7.77 21.98
CA GLU A 32 -5.15 -8.86 21.42
C GLU A 32 -6.44 -9.11 22.23
N LYS A 33 -6.36 -8.99 23.55
CA LYS A 33 -7.54 -9.18 24.46
C LYS A 33 -8.52 -8.02 24.46
N ARG A 34 -8.20 -6.89 23.82
CA ARG A 34 -8.98 -5.66 23.84
C ARG A 34 -9.60 -5.32 22.49
N LEU A 35 -9.12 -5.95 21.45
CA LEU A 35 -9.62 -5.81 20.09
C LEU A 35 -10.66 -6.89 19.84
N VAL A 36 -11.70 -6.55 19.09
CA VAL A 36 -12.68 -7.53 18.65
C VAL A 36 -12.08 -8.34 17.50
N GLU A 37 -11.63 -9.55 17.76
CA GLU A 37 -10.95 -10.43 16.80
C GLU A 37 -11.71 -10.54 15.47
N ARG A 38 -13.03 -10.72 15.53
CA ARG A 38 -13.85 -10.81 14.32
C ARG A 38 -13.74 -9.57 13.44
N LYS A 39 -13.67 -8.36 14.02
CA LYS A 39 -13.53 -7.11 13.27
C LYS A 39 -12.14 -6.96 12.72
N LEU A 40 -11.15 -7.45 13.44
CA LEU A 40 -9.76 -7.48 13.01
C LEU A 40 -9.57 -8.32 11.74
N TYR A 41 -10.03 -9.58 11.78
CA TYR A 41 -9.99 -10.45 10.59
C TYR A 41 -10.83 -9.91 9.43
N LEU A 42 -11.99 -9.33 9.75
CA LEU A 42 -12.83 -8.70 8.73
C LEU A 42 -12.11 -7.53 8.05
N ALA A 43 -11.42 -6.67 8.81
CA ALA A 43 -10.66 -5.56 8.25
C ALA A 43 -9.55 -6.05 7.32
N CYS A 44 -8.77 -7.04 7.74
CA CYS A 44 -7.73 -7.66 6.91
C CYS A 44 -8.33 -8.29 5.64
N GLY A 45 -9.41 -9.06 5.77
CA GLY A 45 -10.09 -9.71 4.65
C GLY A 45 -10.65 -8.71 3.64
N ILE A 46 -11.31 -7.64 4.11
CA ILE A 46 -11.79 -6.56 3.25
C ILE A 46 -10.60 -5.87 2.55
N GLY A 47 -9.48 -5.68 3.26
CA GLY A 47 -8.24 -5.14 2.69
C GLY A 47 -7.77 -5.97 1.50
N VAL A 48 -7.67 -7.27 1.64
CA VAL A 48 -7.27 -8.18 0.55
C VAL A 48 -8.24 -8.09 -0.62
N VAL A 49 -9.54 -8.18 -0.36
CA VAL A 49 -10.57 -8.16 -1.44
C VAL A 49 -10.55 -6.82 -2.19
N LEU A 50 -10.58 -5.71 -1.48
CA LEU A 50 -10.60 -4.40 -2.12
C LEU A 50 -9.25 -4.07 -2.80
N GLY A 51 -8.12 -4.54 -2.26
CA GLY A 51 -6.81 -4.42 -2.91
C GLY A 51 -6.75 -5.18 -4.23
N THR A 52 -7.27 -6.41 -4.26
CA THR A 52 -7.41 -7.20 -5.48
C THR A 52 -8.29 -6.48 -6.51
N ILE A 53 -9.45 -5.95 -6.10
CA ILE A 53 -10.36 -5.21 -6.99
C ILE A 53 -9.68 -3.94 -7.51
N ALA A 54 -9.01 -3.18 -6.65
CA ALA A 54 -8.32 -1.97 -7.04
C ALA A 54 -7.23 -2.27 -8.08
N GLN A 55 -6.43 -3.31 -7.87
CA GLN A 55 -5.40 -3.71 -8.82
C GLN A 55 -5.98 -4.21 -10.15
N ALA A 56 -7.08 -4.95 -10.13
CA ALA A 56 -7.78 -5.35 -11.35
C ALA A 56 -8.27 -4.13 -12.15
N LEU A 57 -8.83 -3.12 -11.47
CA LEU A 57 -9.26 -1.88 -12.13
C LEU A 57 -8.08 -1.10 -12.71
N ILE A 58 -6.95 -1.03 -12.00
CA ILE A 58 -5.72 -0.40 -12.49
C ILE A 58 -5.23 -1.13 -13.74
N PHE A 59 -5.20 -2.44 -13.73
CA PHE A 59 -4.77 -3.25 -14.86
C PHE A 59 -5.66 -3.05 -16.09
N ILE A 60 -6.98 -3.10 -15.92
CA ILE A 60 -7.95 -2.87 -17.01
C ILE A 60 -7.79 -1.45 -17.56
N SER A 61 -7.62 -0.44 -16.70
CA SER A 61 -7.42 0.95 -17.12
C SER A 61 -6.09 1.14 -17.82
N GLY A 62 -5.03 0.48 -17.36
CA GLY A 62 -3.69 0.54 -17.94
C GLY A 62 -3.56 -0.16 -19.28
N SER A 63 -4.31 -1.25 -19.51
CA SER A 63 -4.26 -2.01 -20.78
C SER A 63 -4.75 -1.20 -21.99
N HIS A 64 -5.49 -0.15 -21.79
CA HIS A 64 -5.95 0.77 -22.84
C HIS A 64 -5.02 1.98 -23.08
N MET A 65 -3.97 2.15 -22.27
CA MET A 65 -3.08 3.32 -22.31
C MET A 65 -1.71 2.99 -22.91
N TYR A 66 -1.71 2.38 -24.09
CA TYR A 66 -0.49 1.95 -24.80
C TYR A 66 0.41 3.08 -25.32
N ASP A 67 0.03 4.34 -25.16
CA ASP A 67 0.93 5.44 -25.49
C ASP A 67 1.80 5.80 -24.27
N VAL A 68 3.12 5.62 -24.42
CA VAL A 68 4.11 5.73 -23.35
C VAL A 68 3.99 7.06 -22.57
N ARG A 69 3.67 8.17 -23.23
CA ARG A 69 3.57 9.49 -22.59
C ARG A 69 2.29 9.65 -21.76
N THR A 70 1.15 9.22 -22.27
CA THR A 70 -0.14 9.28 -21.57
C THR A 70 -0.21 8.21 -20.48
N GLY A 71 0.43 7.05 -20.67
CA GLY A 71 0.54 5.98 -19.68
C GLY A 71 1.23 6.42 -18.39
N TYR A 72 2.35 7.13 -18.49
CA TYR A 72 3.07 7.63 -17.29
C TYR A 72 2.27 8.66 -16.50
N ALA A 73 1.65 9.63 -17.17
CA ALA A 73 0.85 10.64 -16.48
C ALA A 73 -0.37 10.04 -15.76
N SER A 74 -1.01 9.03 -16.37
CA SER A 74 -2.14 8.33 -15.73
C SER A 74 -1.69 7.45 -14.56
N MET A 75 -0.58 6.75 -14.68
CA MET A 75 -0.01 5.97 -13.56
C MET A 75 0.30 6.87 -12.35
N ILE A 76 0.94 8.01 -12.59
CA ILE A 76 1.34 8.91 -11.51
C ILE A 76 0.15 9.60 -10.86
N LEU A 77 -0.89 9.96 -11.62
CA LEU A 77 -2.03 10.72 -11.10
C LEU A 77 -3.22 9.84 -10.73
N VAL A 78 -3.64 8.95 -11.63
CA VAL A 78 -4.91 8.22 -11.47
C VAL A 78 -4.80 7.11 -10.42
N ILE A 79 -3.71 6.34 -10.44
CA ILE A 79 -3.54 5.21 -9.52
C ILE A 79 -3.57 5.65 -8.05
N PRO A 80 -2.79 6.66 -7.61
CA PRO A 80 -2.86 7.13 -6.23
C PRO A 80 -4.26 7.55 -5.79
N PHE A 81 -5.01 8.23 -6.65
CA PHE A 81 -6.38 8.62 -6.32
C PHE A 81 -7.32 7.43 -6.19
N ILE A 82 -7.24 6.46 -7.11
CA ILE A 82 -8.02 5.21 -7.02
C ILE A 82 -7.72 4.50 -5.69
N LEU A 83 -6.43 4.29 -5.38
CA LEU A 83 -6.03 3.61 -4.15
C LEU A 83 -6.51 4.35 -2.90
N MET A 84 -6.39 5.68 -2.88
CA MET A 84 -6.86 6.49 -1.74
C MET A 84 -8.39 6.52 -1.63
N MET A 85 -9.13 6.45 -2.73
CA MET A 85 -10.59 6.29 -2.69
C MET A 85 -11.00 4.96 -2.08
N PHE A 86 -10.36 3.85 -2.47
CA PHE A 86 -10.59 2.54 -1.86
C PHE A 86 -10.20 2.52 -0.38
N MET A 87 -9.07 3.15 -0.04
CA MET A 87 -8.63 3.31 1.35
C MET A 87 -9.70 4.04 2.19
N PHE A 88 -10.19 5.18 1.69
CA PHE A 88 -11.23 5.95 2.38
C PHE A 88 -12.53 5.16 2.50
N ALA A 89 -12.96 4.48 1.44
CA ALA A 89 -14.18 3.68 1.44
C ALA A 89 -14.12 2.57 2.49
N GLY A 90 -13.02 1.79 2.53
CA GLY A 90 -12.85 0.70 3.48
C GLY A 90 -12.75 1.16 4.93
N VAL A 91 -11.99 2.22 5.20
CA VAL A 91 -11.86 2.79 6.56
C VAL A 91 -13.16 3.42 7.04
N ASN A 92 -13.97 4.01 6.13
CA ASN A 92 -15.24 4.65 6.47
C ASN A 92 -16.42 3.68 6.63
N LEU A 93 -16.19 2.38 6.54
CA LEU A 93 -17.24 1.39 6.79
C LEU A 93 -17.79 1.56 8.21
N LYS A 94 -19.14 1.55 8.33
CA LYS A 94 -19.84 1.71 9.60
C LYS A 94 -19.35 0.75 10.68
N THR A 95 -18.99 -0.46 10.28
CA THR A 95 -18.47 -1.51 11.17
C THR A 95 -17.20 -1.11 11.93
N PHE A 96 -16.38 -0.22 11.37
CA PHE A 96 -15.09 0.17 11.96
C PHE A 96 -15.14 1.57 12.58
N LYS A 97 -15.71 2.55 11.87
CA LYS A 97 -15.59 3.98 12.22
C LYS A 97 -16.19 4.39 13.57
N GLU A 98 -17.15 3.63 14.07
CA GLU A 98 -17.87 3.98 15.31
C GLU A 98 -17.16 3.49 16.59
N GLU A 99 -15.99 2.84 16.46
CA GLU A 99 -15.27 2.30 17.61
C GLU A 99 -13.99 3.07 17.93
N PRO A 100 -13.65 3.21 19.22
CA PRO A 100 -12.35 3.79 19.62
C PRO A 100 -11.16 3.01 19.06
N ALA A 101 -11.34 1.73 18.76
CA ALA A 101 -10.33 0.86 18.17
C ALA A 101 -10.23 0.98 16.63
N ALA A 102 -11.04 1.80 15.98
CA ALA A 102 -11.07 1.98 14.52
C ALA A 102 -9.68 2.16 13.88
N PRO A 103 -8.73 2.95 14.44
CA PRO A 103 -7.41 3.09 13.83
C PRO A 103 -6.61 1.79 13.78
N TYR A 104 -6.80 0.85 14.71
CA TYR A 104 -6.16 -0.46 14.69
C TYR A 104 -6.71 -1.35 13.58
N TYR A 105 -8.03 -1.38 13.41
CA TYR A 105 -8.68 -2.10 12.30
C TYR A 105 -8.27 -1.51 10.95
N SER A 106 -8.17 -0.19 10.89
CA SER A 106 -7.76 0.54 9.69
C SER A 106 -6.29 0.34 9.33
N ALA A 107 -5.41 0.14 10.33
CA ALA A 107 -4.03 -0.28 10.09
C ALA A 107 -3.99 -1.66 9.43
N GLY A 108 -4.73 -2.64 9.97
CA GLY A 108 -4.87 -3.96 9.38
C GLY A 108 -5.42 -3.89 7.96
N TYR A 109 -6.52 -3.18 7.76
CA TYR A 109 -7.09 -2.94 6.45
C TYR A 109 -6.05 -2.37 5.46
N GLY A 110 -5.35 -1.30 5.83
CA GLY A 110 -4.39 -0.63 4.95
C GLY A 110 -3.17 -1.48 4.60
N LEU A 111 -2.63 -2.22 5.57
CA LEU A 111 -1.51 -3.13 5.36
C LEU A 111 -1.86 -4.28 4.42
N PHE A 112 -3.00 -4.92 4.61
CA PHE A 112 -3.44 -6.04 3.76
C PHE A 112 -3.95 -5.56 2.40
N PHE A 113 -4.54 -4.37 2.32
CA PHE A 113 -4.88 -3.72 1.06
C PHE A 113 -3.62 -3.46 0.23
N GLY A 114 -2.60 -2.83 0.83
CA GLY A 114 -1.32 -2.57 0.18
C GLY A 114 -0.60 -3.85 -0.22
N GLY A 115 -0.53 -4.84 0.69
CA GLY A 115 0.05 -6.14 0.40
C GLY A 115 -0.61 -6.85 -0.78
N SER A 116 -1.95 -6.78 -0.87
CA SER A 116 -2.70 -7.37 -1.98
C SER A 116 -2.48 -6.63 -3.29
N VAL A 117 -2.47 -5.29 -3.28
CA VAL A 117 -2.18 -4.47 -4.47
C VAL A 117 -0.80 -4.85 -5.03
N GLU A 118 0.23 -4.87 -4.20
CA GLU A 118 1.60 -5.15 -4.63
C GLU A 118 1.81 -6.61 -5.02
N PHE A 119 1.15 -7.54 -4.33
CA PHE A 119 1.16 -8.95 -4.72
C PHE A 119 0.67 -9.15 -6.15
N TRP A 120 -0.48 -8.59 -6.49
CA TRP A 120 -1.04 -8.69 -7.84
C TRP A 120 -0.24 -7.87 -8.86
N SER A 121 0.32 -6.73 -8.45
CA SER A 121 1.22 -5.93 -9.29
C SER A 121 2.44 -6.75 -9.72
N LEU A 122 3.07 -7.47 -8.78
CA LEU A 122 4.22 -8.34 -9.08
C LEU A 122 3.85 -9.44 -10.06
N LEU A 123 2.74 -10.16 -9.82
CA LEU A 123 2.30 -11.26 -10.71
C LEU A 123 2.03 -10.77 -12.13
N MET A 124 1.39 -9.61 -12.27
CA MET A 124 1.12 -9.04 -13.60
C MET A 124 2.39 -8.54 -14.29
N THR A 125 3.40 -8.14 -13.52
CA THR A 125 4.71 -7.72 -14.06
C THR A 125 5.51 -8.92 -14.57
N GLU A 126 5.48 -10.05 -13.87
CA GLU A 126 6.14 -11.29 -14.30
C GLU A 126 5.57 -11.82 -15.63
N ASP A 127 4.26 -11.72 -15.85
CA ASP A 127 3.63 -12.13 -17.10
C ASP A 127 4.06 -11.26 -18.30
N ILE A 128 4.41 -9.99 -18.05
CA ILE A 128 4.80 -9.04 -19.09
C ILE A 128 6.31 -9.10 -19.38
N TYR A 129 7.13 -9.36 -18.36
CA TYR A 129 8.58 -9.35 -18.47
C TYR A 129 9.17 -10.73 -18.13
N HIS A 130 9.40 -11.54 -19.17
CA HIS A 130 10.00 -12.88 -19.02
C HIS A 130 11.44 -12.88 -18.49
N ASP A 131 12.13 -11.72 -18.49
CA ASP A 131 13.53 -11.56 -18.09
C ASP A 131 13.71 -10.45 -17.04
N ILE A 132 13.10 -10.62 -15.85
CA ILE A 132 13.34 -9.69 -14.75
C ILE A 132 14.71 -10.01 -14.12
N SER A 133 15.61 -9.03 -14.14
CA SER A 133 16.91 -9.18 -13.47
C SER A 133 16.78 -9.18 -11.94
N GLY A 134 17.76 -9.74 -11.23
CA GLY A 134 17.80 -9.70 -9.77
C GLY A 134 17.80 -8.26 -9.20
N GLY A 135 18.35 -7.30 -9.97
CA GLY A 135 18.30 -5.88 -9.63
C GLY A 135 16.90 -5.30 -9.72
N ASP A 136 16.15 -5.65 -10.76
CA ASP A 136 14.76 -5.19 -10.92
C ASP A 136 13.85 -5.76 -9.84
N MET A 137 14.02 -7.02 -9.48
CA MET A 137 13.30 -7.65 -8.35
C MET A 137 13.56 -6.92 -7.04
N PHE A 138 14.79 -6.50 -6.78
CA PHE A 138 15.14 -5.71 -5.61
C PHE A 138 14.39 -4.36 -5.62
N LEU A 139 14.40 -3.64 -6.73
CA LEU A 139 13.73 -2.35 -6.87
C LEU A 139 12.21 -2.48 -6.68
N ILE A 140 11.59 -3.47 -7.33
CA ILE A 140 10.15 -3.77 -7.22
C ILE A 140 9.79 -4.11 -5.77
N THR A 141 10.59 -4.94 -5.09
CA THR A 141 10.36 -5.32 -3.71
C THR A 141 10.39 -4.12 -2.77
N PHE A 142 11.41 -3.27 -2.89
CA PHE A 142 11.53 -2.07 -2.05
C PHE A 142 10.40 -1.07 -2.28
N PHE A 143 10.00 -0.89 -3.54
CA PHE A 143 8.87 -0.06 -3.89
C PHE A 143 7.57 -0.60 -3.26
N GLY A 144 7.29 -1.89 -3.44
CA GLY A 144 6.09 -2.51 -2.89
C GLY A 144 6.04 -2.48 -1.36
N LEU A 145 7.16 -2.73 -0.66
CA LEU A 145 7.23 -2.58 0.79
C LEU A 145 6.95 -1.14 1.23
N SER A 146 7.46 -0.15 0.49
CA SER A 146 7.19 1.26 0.76
C SER A 146 5.71 1.58 0.58
N THR A 147 5.06 1.02 -0.43
CA THR A 147 3.62 1.13 -0.67
C THR A 147 2.81 0.49 0.46
N VAL A 148 3.17 -0.71 0.91
CA VAL A 148 2.52 -1.41 2.03
C VAL A 148 2.58 -0.56 3.31
N LEU A 149 3.75 -0.01 3.63
CA LEU A 149 3.94 0.89 4.78
C LEU A 149 3.12 2.17 4.63
N PHE A 150 3.13 2.76 3.43
CA PHE A 150 2.36 3.97 3.15
C PHE A 150 0.86 3.74 3.36
N LEU A 151 0.31 2.68 2.77
CA LEU A 151 -1.12 2.37 2.85
C LEU A 151 -1.55 1.96 4.26
N GLY A 152 -0.69 1.23 4.99
CA GLY A 152 -0.90 0.94 6.41
C GLY A 152 -0.95 2.21 7.26
N GLY A 153 0.00 3.12 7.06
CA GLY A 153 0.02 4.44 7.69
C GLY A 153 -1.19 5.29 7.29
N ALA A 154 -1.51 5.32 6.01
CA ALA A 154 -2.68 6.05 5.49
C ALA A 154 -3.98 5.58 6.13
N GLY A 155 -4.17 4.26 6.32
CA GLY A 155 -5.33 3.69 7.01
C GLY A 155 -5.50 4.28 8.42
N MET A 156 -4.43 4.31 9.22
CA MET A 156 -4.44 4.91 10.56
C MET A 156 -4.80 6.39 10.52
N TRP A 157 -4.16 7.17 9.63
CA TRP A 157 -4.40 8.62 9.52
C TRP A 157 -5.79 8.96 9.01
N ILE A 158 -6.32 8.21 8.04
CA ILE A 158 -7.69 8.40 7.53
C ILE A 158 -8.70 8.11 8.64
N SER A 159 -8.51 7.00 9.37
CA SER A 159 -9.37 6.66 10.52
C SER A 159 -9.36 7.74 11.58
N TYR A 160 -8.17 8.23 11.95
CA TYR A 160 -8.04 9.35 12.86
C TYR A 160 -8.73 10.61 12.33
N GLY A 161 -8.59 10.89 11.03
CA GLY A 161 -9.27 12.00 10.36
C GLY A 161 -10.80 11.87 10.39
N ILE A 162 -11.33 10.66 10.22
CA ILE A 162 -12.78 10.39 10.29
C ILE A 162 -13.29 10.62 11.71
N MET A 163 -12.58 10.17 12.73
CA MET A 163 -12.95 10.39 14.15
C MET A 163 -13.00 11.88 14.53
N HIS A 164 -12.26 12.74 13.79
CA HIS A 164 -12.21 14.20 14.01
C HIS A 164 -12.93 14.99 12.91
N GLU A 165 -13.83 14.37 12.17
CA GLU A 165 -14.64 14.99 11.10
C GLU A 165 -13.82 15.61 9.93
N ASN A 166 -12.57 15.21 9.80
CA ASN A 166 -11.64 15.69 8.77
C ASN A 166 -11.17 14.61 7.78
N GLY A 167 -11.88 13.47 7.72
CA GLY A 167 -11.46 12.29 6.94
C GLY A 167 -11.16 12.59 5.48
N ILE A 168 -12.03 13.31 4.79
CA ILE A 168 -11.85 13.68 3.36
C ILE A 168 -10.60 14.54 3.17
N ARG A 169 -10.37 15.53 4.05
CA ARG A 169 -9.21 16.41 3.96
C ARG A 169 -7.90 15.64 4.17
N VAL A 170 -7.88 14.72 5.14
CA VAL A 170 -6.73 13.85 5.40
C VAL A 170 -6.47 12.94 4.20
N THR A 171 -7.51 12.29 3.66
CA THR A 171 -7.40 11.44 2.46
C THR A 171 -6.86 12.21 1.27
N GLY A 172 -7.36 13.42 1.02
CA GLY A 172 -6.85 14.27 -0.06
C GLY A 172 -5.37 14.62 0.09
N ARG A 173 -4.91 14.97 1.31
CA ARG A 173 -3.49 15.24 1.56
C ARG A 173 -2.62 13.99 1.34
N LEU A 174 -3.08 12.83 1.76
CA LEU A 174 -2.38 11.57 1.55
C LEU A 174 -2.35 11.18 0.07
N ALA A 175 -3.43 11.44 -0.69
CA ALA A 175 -3.44 11.23 -2.13
C ALA A 175 -2.38 12.09 -2.82
N PHE A 176 -2.29 13.37 -2.51
CA PHE A 176 -1.24 14.25 -3.07
C PHE A 176 0.17 13.82 -2.67
N LEU A 177 0.37 13.42 -1.41
CA LEU A 177 1.67 12.89 -0.96
C LEU A 177 2.03 11.63 -1.75
N TYR A 178 1.08 10.74 -1.97
CA TYR A 178 1.31 9.50 -2.72
C TYR A 178 1.59 9.78 -4.20
N VAL A 179 0.88 10.72 -4.82
CA VAL A 179 1.18 11.22 -6.19
C VAL A 179 2.63 11.70 -6.28
N PHE A 180 3.07 12.49 -5.30
CA PHE A 180 4.45 12.99 -5.28
C PHE A 180 5.47 11.86 -5.17
N LEU A 181 5.23 10.87 -4.31
CA LEU A 181 6.10 9.71 -4.14
C LEU A 181 6.13 8.82 -5.40
N GLN A 182 4.99 8.62 -6.04
CA GLN A 182 4.88 7.90 -7.31
C GLN A 182 5.62 8.65 -8.44
N TYR A 183 5.53 9.97 -8.47
CA TYR A 183 6.27 10.79 -9.43
C TYR A 183 7.78 10.65 -9.26
N LEU A 184 8.27 10.67 -8.02
CA LEU A 184 9.70 10.46 -7.74
C LEU A 184 10.16 9.08 -8.22
N TYR A 185 9.38 8.05 -7.96
CA TYR A 185 9.69 6.69 -8.39
C TYR A 185 9.69 6.56 -9.92
N ALA A 186 8.64 7.06 -10.58
CA ALA A 186 8.52 7.02 -12.04
C ALA A 186 9.64 7.82 -12.74
N SER A 187 10.02 8.98 -12.19
CA SER A 187 11.15 9.77 -12.71
C SER A 187 12.46 9.02 -12.61
N GLY A 188 12.67 8.25 -11.54
CA GLY A 188 13.82 7.38 -11.39
C GLY A 188 13.86 6.29 -12.48
N LEU A 189 12.73 5.62 -12.71
CA LEU A 189 12.61 4.57 -13.73
C LEU A 189 12.79 5.09 -15.17
N GLU A 190 12.24 6.27 -15.48
CA GLU A 190 12.37 6.88 -16.81
C GLU A 190 13.84 7.13 -17.16
N HIS A 191 14.66 7.56 -16.21
CA HIS A 191 16.09 7.75 -16.41
C HIS A 191 16.83 6.44 -16.75
N VAL A 192 16.36 5.29 -16.26
CA VAL A 192 16.90 3.97 -16.62
C VAL A 192 16.55 3.61 -18.05
N HIS A 193 15.30 3.84 -18.44
CA HIS A 193 14.80 3.43 -19.75
C HIS A 193 15.46 4.21 -20.92
N TYR A 194 15.83 5.47 -20.70
CA TYR A 194 16.50 6.32 -21.69
C TYR A 194 18.05 6.27 -21.65
N GLY A 195 18.62 5.25 -21.00
CA GLY A 195 20.06 4.96 -21.05
C GLY A 195 20.96 5.83 -20.16
N ALA A 196 20.40 6.74 -19.40
CA ALA A 196 21.12 7.41 -18.32
C ALA A 196 21.06 6.54 -17.06
N HIS A 197 21.88 5.49 -17.00
CA HIS A 197 21.96 4.54 -15.89
C HIS A 197 22.40 5.22 -14.57
N ASN A 198 21.59 6.11 -14.04
CA ASN A 198 21.86 6.71 -12.75
C ASN A 198 21.17 5.89 -11.64
N LEU A 199 21.73 4.69 -11.39
CA LEU A 199 21.30 3.80 -10.32
C LEU A 199 21.21 4.54 -8.97
N TYR A 200 22.08 5.50 -8.72
CA TYR A 200 22.07 6.31 -7.49
C TYR A 200 20.81 7.15 -7.36
N LEU A 201 20.29 7.69 -8.46
CA LEU A 201 19.06 8.49 -8.44
C LEU A 201 17.86 7.62 -8.08
N ILE A 202 17.76 6.43 -8.69
CA ILE A 202 16.66 5.49 -8.39
C ILE A 202 16.71 5.06 -6.93
N LEU A 203 17.88 4.66 -6.46
CA LEU A 203 18.07 4.27 -5.06
C LEU A 203 17.74 5.42 -4.11
N ALA A 204 18.11 6.65 -4.43
CA ALA A 204 17.76 7.83 -3.64
C ALA A 204 16.24 8.05 -3.60
N CYS A 205 15.53 7.93 -4.73
CA CYS A 205 14.08 8.04 -4.80
C CYS A 205 13.37 6.93 -4.00
N LEU A 206 13.84 5.69 -4.11
CA LEU A 206 13.31 4.56 -3.35
C LEU A 206 13.53 4.71 -1.85
N ILE A 207 14.73 5.12 -1.43
CA ILE A 207 15.03 5.39 -0.03
C ILE A 207 14.15 6.52 0.50
N ALA A 208 13.97 7.59 -0.26
CA ALA A 208 13.08 8.69 0.10
C ALA A 208 11.63 8.20 0.27
N PHE A 209 11.15 7.37 -0.65
CA PHE A 209 9.82 6.78 -0.54
C PHE A 209 9.68 5.92 0.71
N LEU A 210 10.63 5.03 0.96
CA LEU A 210 10.62 4.15 2.13
C LEU A 210 10.67 4.97 3.45
N VAL A 211 11.52 5.98 3.52
CA VAL A 211 11.65 6.85 4.72
C VAL A 211 10.36 7.61 4.98
N VAL A 212 9.75 8.21 3.94
CA VAL A 212 8.48 8.95 4.09
C VAL A 212 7.35 8.02 4.50
N SER A 213 7.26 6.83 3.87
CA SER A 213 6.24 5.82 4.19
C SER A 213 6.40 5.28 5.60
N GLY A 214 7.64 4.97 6.01
CA GLY A 214 7.97 4.54 7.37
C GLY A 214 7.68 5.61 8.41
N ALA A 215 8.01 6.88 8.12
CA ALA A 215 7.70 8.01 9.01
C ALA A 215 6.18 8.21 9.15
N LEU A 216 5.43 8.12 8.05
CA LEU A 216 3.96 8.20 8.06
C LEU A 216 3.35 7.10 8.92
N PHE A 217 3.82 5.86 8.72
CA PHE A 217 3.39 4.69 9.48
C PHE A 217 3.72 4.84 10.96
N HIS A 218 4.96 5.20 11.29
CA HIS A 218 5.41 5.38 12.67
C HIS A 218 4.63 6.49 13.39
N GLN A 219 4.42 7.64 12.74
CA GLN A 219 3.62 8.72 13.32
C GLN A 219 2.15 8.31 13.52
N GLY A 220 1.57 7.54 12.58
CA GLY A 220 0.24 6.95 12.73
C GLY A 220 0.18 6.03 13.94
N TYR A 221 1.18 5.15 14.09
CA TYR A 221 1.31 4.24 15.23
C TYR A 221 1.40 4.97 16.57
N LEU A 222 2.19 6.03 16.67
CA LEU A 222 2.32 6.83 17.90
C LEU A 222 1.03 7.55 18.32
N ARG A 223 0.12 7.78 17.39
CA ARG A 223 -1.19 8.40 17.62
C ARG A 223 -2.32 7.43 17.89
N LEU A 224 -2.04 6.12 17.85
CA LEU A 224 -3.06 5.13 18.15
C LEU A 224 -3.64 5.36 19.55
N PRO A 225 -4.97 5.33 19.71
CA PRO A 225 -5.60 5.58 20.99
C PRO A 225 -5.15 4.53 22.00
N LYS A 226 -4.76 5.00 23.21
CA LYS A 226 -4.51 4.08 24.32
C LYS A 226 -5.85 3.49 24.75
N ILE A 227 -6.13 2.26 24.30
CA ILE A 227 -7.32 1.55 24.74
C ILE A 227 -7.13 1.27 26.23
N ALA A 228 -7.91 1.95 27.07
CA ALA A 228 -7.81 1.83 28.53
C ALA A 228 -7.95 0.37 28.97
N LYS A 229 -7.18 -0.04 29.98
CA LYS A 229 -7.43 -1.28 30.72
C LYS A 229 -8.79 -1.11 31.38
N ASN A 230 -9.83 -1.79 30.85
CA ASN A 230 -10.97 -2.10 31.69
C ASN A 230 -10.49 -3.21 32.63
N ASP A 231 -10.18 -2.78 33.85
CA ASP A 231 -9.91 -3.66 34.99
C ASP A 231 -11.16 -4.44 35.35
#